data_ac60c6d62b2759701a398ac708b545bc
#
_entry.id   ac60c6d62b2759701a398ac708b545bc
#
_cell.length_a   1.000
_cell.length_b   1.000
_cell.length_c   1.000
_cell.angle_alpha   90.00
_cell.angle_beta   90.00
_cell.angle_gamma   90.00
#
_symmetry.space_group_name_H-M   'P 1'
#
loop_
_entity.id
_entity.type
_entity.pdbx_description
1 polymer ?
#
loop_
_entity_poly.entity_id
_entity_poly.type
_entity_poly.pdbx_seq_one_letter_code
_entity_poly.pdbx_strand_id
1 'polypeptide(L)'
;RKESSAASDVYKRQLMGLGTILSKELRKNGKLDDLEVSSEINACSVKIKAKVEVDGKIEDRDYLLMFKNETHNHPTEIEPVGGASTCLGGAIRDPLSGRSYVYQAMRVTGAGDPFTPIEKTLEGKLPQKKIVTEAALGYSSYGNQVGVATGLVDELYHPGYVAKRMETGAVIAACPLENVKRIEPTEGDVVILLGGRTGRD
;
A
#
# COMPACT_ATOMS: atom_id res chain seq x y z
N ARG A 1 -3.45 -34.38 7.37
CA ARG A 1 -3.77 -34.52 5.93
C ARG A 1 -2.48 -34.35 5.18
N LYS A 2 -2.03 -35.41 4.48
CA LYS A 2 -0.92 -35.29 3.52
C LYS A 2 -1.45 -34.48 2.34
N GLU A 3 -0.91 -33.31 2.13
CA GLU A 3 -1.09 -32.58 0.88
C GLU A 3 -0.52 -33.44 -0.24
N SER A 4 -1.30 -33.67 -1.29
CA SER A 4 -0.85 -34.48 -2.40
C SER A 4 0.30 -33.76 -3.10
N SER A 5 1.34 -34.47 -3.49
CA SER A 5 2.48 -33.95 -4.23
C SER A 5 2.07 -33.23 -5.51
N ALA A 6 0.98 -33.65 -6.15
CA ALA A 6 0.37 -33.01 -7.30
C ALA A 6 -0.17 -31.61 -7.01
N ALA A 7 -0.80 -31.39 -5.86
CA ALA A 7 -1.27 -30.04 -5.45
C ALA A 7 -0.08 -29.09 -5.22
N SER A 8 1.01 -29.57 -4.65
CA SER A 8 2.26 -28.80 -4.50
C SER A 8 2.86 -28.39 -5.84
N ASP A 9 2.84 -29.26 -6.84
CA ASP A 9 3.40 -28.97 -8.17
C ASP A 9 2.50 -28.01 -8.99
N VAL A 10 1.19 -28.11 -8.84
CA VAL A 10 0.24 -27.14 -9.42
C VAL A 10 0.44 -25.76 -8.82
N TYR A 11 0.61 -25.67 -7.51
CA TYR A 11 0.87 -24.40 -6.81
C TYR A 11 2.17 -23.73 -7.29
N LYS A 12 3.21 -24.49 -7.54
CA LYS A 12 4.50 -23.97 -8.05
C LYS A 12 4.40 -23.36 -9.46
N ARG A 13 3.41 -23.77 -10.24
CA ARG A 13 3.16 -23.30 -11.62
C ARG A 13 2.10 -22.21 -11.73
N GLN A 14 1.52 -21.79 -10.61
CA GLN A 14 0.54 -20.70 -10.60
C GLN A 14 1.21 -19.34 -10.83
N LEU A 15 0.42 -18.34 -11.23
CA LEU A 15 0.87 -16.97 -11.50
C LEU A 15 1.68 -16.37 -10.34
N MET A 16 1.26 -16.61 -9.09
CA MET A 16 2.02 -16.19 -7.91
C MET A 16 3.38 -16.87 -7.79
N GLY A 17 3.46 -18.15 -8.18
CA GLY A 17 4.73 -18.87 -8.26
C GLY A 17 5.68 -18.25 -9.28
N LEU A 18 5.15 -17.91 -10.46
CA LEU A 18 5.92 -17.24 -11.52
C LEU A 18 6.30 -15.81 -11.12
N GLY A 19 5.36 -15.03 -10.57
CA GLY A 19 5.61 -13.65 -10.13
C GLY A 19 6.64 -13.54 -8.99
N THR A 20 6.80 -14.57 -8.19
CA THR A 20 7.73 -14.58 -7.04
C THR A 20 9.00 -15.40 -7.27
N ILE A 21 9.19 -16.01 -8.45
CA ILE A 21 10.32 -16.92 -8.71
C ILE A 21 11.65 -16.19 -8.57
N LEU A 22 11.76 -14.99 -9.13
CA LEU A 22 12.99 -14.20 -9.07
C LEU A 22 13.39 -13.83 -7.64
N SER A 23 12.45 -13.36 -6.84
CA SER A 23 12.71 -13.01 -5.44
C SER A 23 13.10 -14.22 -4.60
N LYS A 24 12.51 -15.38 -4.87
CA LYS A 24 12.88 -16.65 -4.21
C LYS A 24 14.30 -17.10 -4.59
N GLU A 25 14.66 -16.97 -5.86
CA GLU A 25 16.02 -17.30 -6.33
C GLU A 25 17.06 -16.31 -5.78
N LEU A 26 16.78 -15.02 -5.82
CA LEU A 26 17.67 -14.00 -5.26
C LEU A 26 17.92 -14.25 -3.77
N ARG A 27 16.86 -14.57 -3.00
CA ARG A 27 16.99 -14.92 -1.59
C ARG A 27 17.83 -16.16 -1.37
N LYS A 28 17.59 -17.23 -2.16
CA LYS A 28 18.37 -18.48 -2.09
C LYS A 28 19.86 -18.24 -2.36
N ASN A 29 20.18 -17.27 -3.19
CA ASN A 29 21.54 -16.91 -3.58
C ASN A 29 22.18 -15.80 -2.70
N GLY A 30 21.55 -15.43 -1.56
CA GLY A 30 22.07 -14.42 -0.64
C GLY A 30 22.09 -12.98 -1.23
N LYS A 31 21.22 -12.70 -2.21
CA LYS A 31 21.15 -11.37 -2.86
C LYS A 31 20.01 -10.49 -2.35
N LEU A 32 19.36 -10.88 -1.26
CA LEU A 32 18.28 -10.13 -0.59
C LEU A 32 18.49 -10.12 0.92
N ASP A 33 19.75 -10.01 1.37
CA ASP A 33 20.09 -10.02 2.80
C ASP A 33 19.69 -8.72 3.50
N ASP A 34 19.51 -7.65 2.74
CA ASP A 34 18.97 -6.37 3.16
C ASP A 34 17.44 -6.36 3.28
N LEU A 35 16.75 -7.32 2.65
CA LEU A 35 15.31 -7.45 2.80
C LEU A 35 14.97 -7.97 4.20
N GLU A 36 14.21 -7.17 4.96
CA GLU A 36 13.73 -7.61 6.26
C GLU A 36 12.73 -8.75 6.11
N VAL A 37 12.92 -9.78 6.95
CA VAL A 37 12.00 -10.92 7.04
C VAL A 37 11.40 -10.93 8.44
N SER A 38 10.07 -10.84 8.51
CA SER A 38 9.31 -10.81 9.74
C SER A 38 8.00 -11.59 9.57
N SER A 39 7.42 -12.05 10.68
CA SER A 39 6.05 -12.59 10.70
C SER A 39 5.00 -11.51 10.43
N GLU A 40 5.30 -10.24 10.71
CA GLU A 40 4.50 -9.07 10.36
C GLU A 40 4.89 -8.56 8.97
N ILE A 41 4.19 -8.97 7.93
CA ILE A 41 4.47 -8.55 6.54
C ILE A 41 3.34 -7.63 6.07
N ASN A 42 3.38 -6.37 6.48
CA ASN A 42 2.41 -5.35 6.08
C ASN A 42 2.94 -4.43 4.97
N ALA A 43 4.26 -4.30 4.87
CA ALA A 43 4.95 -3.53 3.84
C ALA A 43 6.25 -4.24 3.44
N CYS A 44 6.78 -3.93 2.25
CA CYS A 44 8.14 -4.35 1.89
C CYS A 44 9.14 -3.48 2.66
N SER A 45 10.01 -4.09 3.44
CA SER A 45 10.98 -3.40 4.29
C SER A 45 12.40 -3.79 3.91
N VAL A 46 13.25 -2.79 3.68
CA VAL A 46 14.65 -2.95 3.31
C VAL A 46 15.54 -2.24 4.33
N LYS A 47 16.57 -2.93 4.80
CA LYS A 47 17.58 -2.35 5.69
C LYS A 47 18.50 -1.44 4.91
N ILE A 48 18.64 -0.22 5.35
CA ILE A 48 19.51 0.79 4.72
C ILE A 48 20.37 1.51 5.77
N LYS A 49 21.45 2.11 5.31
CA LYS A 49 22.18 3.13 6.09
C LYS A 49 21.74 4.51 5.65
N ALA A 50 21.26 5.31 6.59
CA ALA A 50 20.86 6.69 6.34
C ALA A 50 21.81 7.65 7.05
N LYS A 51 22.15 8.75 6.39
CA LYS A 51 22.86 9.87 7.00
C LYS A 51 21.86 10.75 7.71
N VAL A 52 21.96 10.84 9.02
CA VAL A 52 21.03 11.58 9.88
C VAL A 52 21.78 12.66 10.63
N GLU A 53 21.23 13.86 10.67
CA GLU A 53 21.75 14.93 11.49
C GLU A 53 21.24 14.77 12.94
N VAL A 54 22.17 14.65 13.88
CA VAL A 54 21.89 14.55 15.30
C VAL A 54 22.78 15.57 16.01
N ASP A 55 22.18 16.52 16.72
CA ASP A 55 22.87 17.58 17.44
C ASP A 55 23.90 18.34 16.57
N GLY A 56 23.57 18.61 15.32
CA GLY A 56 24.42 19.31 14.35
C GLY A 56 25.56 18.48 13.75
N LYS A 57 25.57 17.16 13.99
CA LYS A 57 26.52 16.22 13.41
C LYS A 57 25.83 15.21 12.52
N ILE A 58 26.46 14.86 11.40
CA ILE A 58 25.98 13.83 10.50
C ILE A 58 26.50 12.47 10.96
N GLU A 59 25.58 11.55 11.23
CA GLU A 59 25.88 10.18 11.65
C GLU A 59 25.26 9.18 10.68
N ASP A 60 25.94 8.05 10.43
CA ASP A 60 25.35 6.92 9.71
C ASP A 60 24.53 6.09 10.70
N ARG A 61 23.24 5.94 10.43
CA ARG A 61 22.31 5.13 11.24
C ARG A 61 21.62 4.05 10.41
N ASP A 62 21.34 2.94 11.06
CA ASP A 62 20.57 1.86 10.43
C ASP A 62 19.08 2.19 10.47
N TYR A 63 18.44 2.10 9.29
CA TYR A 63 17.02 2.37 9.08
C TYR A 63 16.34 1.21 8.36
N LEU A 64 15.04 1.08 8.54
CA LEU A 64 14.16 0.37 7.62
C LEU A 64 13.51 1.38 6.68
N LEU A 65 13.73 1.20 5.38
CA LEU A 65 12.97 1.85 4.34
C LEU A 65 11.79 0.94 3.96
N MET A 66 10.58 1.47 4.01
CA MET A 66 9.36 0.72 3.73
C MET A 66 8.66 1.24 2.49
N PHE A 67 8.18 0.31 1.69
CA PHE A 67 7.31 0.57 0.55
C PHE A 67 6.03 -0.24 0.69
N LYS A 68 4.90 0.42 0.57
CA LYS A 68 3.59 -0.21 0.50
C LYS A 68 2.84 0.32 -0.70
N ASN A 69 2.23 -0.59 -1.45
CA ASN A 69 1.21 -0.25 -2.42
C ASN A 69 -0.11 -0.95 -2.10
N GLU A 70 -1.20 -0.28 -2.42
CA GLU A 70 -2.57 -0.75 -2.20
C GLU A 70 -3.38 -0.54 -3.47
N THR A 71 -4.22 -1.50 -3.82
CA THR A 71 -5.20 -1.35 -4.90
C THR A 71 -6.60 -1.34 -4.31
N HIS A 72 -7.43 -0.37 -4.72
CA HIS A 72 -8.79 -0.21 -4.21
C HIS A 72 -9.76 0.10 -5.36
N ASN A 73 -9.74 -0.76 -6.37
CA ASN A 73 -10.39 -0.54 -7.66
C ASN A 73 -11.91 -0.51 -7.54
N HIS A 74 -12.50 -1.57 -7.01
CA HIS A 74 -13.95 -1.74 -6.97
C HIS A 74 -14.66 -0.75 -6.05
N PRO A 75 -14.21 -0.52 -4.81
CA PRO A 75 -14.82 0.49 -3.94
C PRO A 75 -14.73 1.90 -4.53
N THR A 76 -13.60 2.27 -5.13
CA THR A 76 -13.44 3.58 -5.77
C THR A 76 -14.36 3.76 -6.98
N GLU A 77 -14.70 2.69 -7.67
CA GLU A 77 -15.65 2.74 -8.79
C GLU A 77 -17.09 2.98 -8.33
N ILE A 78 -17.46 2.49 -7.14
CA ILE A 78 -18.81 2.59 -6.58
C ILE A 78 -18.99 3.91 -5.81
N GLU A 79 -18.05 4.22 -4.93
CA GLU A 79 -18.01 5.42 -4.09
C GLU A 79 -16.60 6.02 -4.19
N PRO A 80 -16.39 6.93 -5.18
CA PRO A 80 -15.03 7.36 -5.53
C PRO A 80 -14.27 8.08 -4.43
N VAL A 81 -14.96 8.92 -3.65
CA VAL A 81 -14.31 9.71 -2.58
C VAL A 81 -13.78 8.80 -1.48
N GLY A 82 -14.64 7.99 -0.89
CA GLY A 82 -14.26 7.09 0.20
C GLY A 82 -13.38 5.93 -0.27
N GLY A 83 -13.63 5.41 -1.47
CA GLY A 83 -12.80 4.37 -2.06
C GLY A 83 -11.35 4.81 -2.27
N ALA A 84 -11.13 5.97 -2.86
CA ALA A 84 -9.77 6.52 -3.05
C ALA A 84 -9.11 6.95 -1.73
N SER A 85 -9.89 7.51 -0.80
CA SER A 85 -9.41 7.83 0.56
C SER A 85 -8.94 6.57 1.28
N THR A 86 -9.72 5.49 1.21
CA THR A 86 -9.36 4.21 1.84
C THR A 86 -8.14 3.58 1.18
N CYS A 87 -7.98 3.72 -0.14
CA CYS A 87 -6.79 3.27 -0.86
C CYS A 87 -5.52 3.88 -0.25
N LEU A 88 -5.47 5.20 -0.12
CA LEU A 88 -4.34 5.88 0.50
C LEU A 88 -4.23 5.55 1.99
N GLY A 89 -5.36 5.53 2.69
CA GLY A 89 -5.41 5.22 4.13
C GLY A 89 -4.85 3.84 4.45
N GLY A 90 -5.18 2.81 3.67
CA GLY A 90 -4.60 1.48 3.79
C GLY A 90 -3.10 1.48 3.53
N ALA A 91 -2.67 2.14 2.46
CA ALA A 91 -1.25 2.27 2.14
C ALA A 91 -0.44 2.95 3.26
N ILE A 92 -1.00 3.97 3.93
CA ILE A 92 -0.34 4.68 5.04
C ILE A 92 -0.35 3.84 6.33
N ARG A 93 -1.47 3.20 6.66
CA ARG A 93 -1.62 2.47 7.93
C ARG A 93 -0.67 1.30 8.07
N ASP A 94 -0.35 0.61 6.99
CA ASP A 94 0.51 -0.57 7.05
C ASP A 94 1.95 -0.23 7.50
N PRO A 95 2.66 0.74 6.89
CA PRO A 95 3.95 1.18 7.42
C PRO A 95 3.86 1.80 8.82
N LEU A 96 2.78 2.52 9.15
CA LEU A 96 2.57 3.05 10.50
C LEU A 96 2.48 1.93 11.54
N SER A 97 1.83 0.79 11.21
CA SER A 97 1.81 -0.38 12.10
C SER A 97 3.22 -0.94 12.35
N GLY A 98 4.12 -0.77 11.38
CA GLY A 98 5.55 -1.06 11.50
C GLY A 98 6.37 0.04 12.19
N ARG A 99 5.71 1.03 12.80
CA ARG A 99 6.32 2.16 13.53
C ARG A 99 7.14 3.11 12.65
N SER A 100 6.80 3.18 11.38
CA SER A 100 7.48 4.03 10.40
C SER A 100 6.79 5.37 10.25
N TYR A 101 7.56 6.40 9.95
CA TYR A 101 7.03 7.66 9.47
C TYR A 101 6.84 7.60 7.96
N VAL A 102 5.65 7.98 7.49
CA VAL A 102 5.32 8.02 6.05
C VAL A 102 5.69 9.39 5.50
N TYR A 103 6.64 9.43 4.59
CA TYR A 103 7.17 10.68 4.02
C TYR A 103 6.44 11.15 2.78
N GLN A 104 6.01 10.21 1.94
CA GLN A 104 5.45 10.54 0.64
C GLN A 104 4.43 9.50 0.19
N ALA A 105 3.35 9.99 -0.41
CA ALA A 105 2.39 9.18 -1.15
C ALA A 105 2.59 9.33 -2.66
N MET A 106 2.16 8.32 -3.39
CA MET A 106 2.12 8.26 -4.84
C MET A 106 0.78 7.67 -5.27
N ARG A 107 0.26 8.12 -6.42
CA ARG A 107 -0.99 7.64 -6.97
C ARG A 107 -0.81 7.26 -8.43
N VAL A 108 -1.17 6.03 -8.79
CA VAL A 108 -1.18 5.56 -10.17
C VAL A 108 -2.56 4.97 -10.46
N THR A 109 -3.23 5.52 -11.46
CA THR A 109 -4.63 5.17 -11.75
C THR A 109 -4.86 4.87 -13.22
N GLY A 110 -5.92 4.12 -13.48
CA GLY A 110 -6.42 3.87 -14.83
C GLY A 110 -7.93 4.11 -14.90
N ALA A 111 -8.37 4.93 -15.84
CA ALA A 111 -9.77 5.30 -16.04
C ALA A 111 -10.16 5.27 -17.51
N GLY A 112 -11.46 5.24 -17.79
CA GLY A 112 -11.98 5.59 -19.09
C GLY A 112 -11.86 7.09 -19.34
N ASP A 113 -12.12 7.51 -20.57
CA ASP A 113 -12.09 8.93 -20.96
C ASP A 113 -13.09 9.76 -20.12
N PRO A 114 -12.63 10.73 -19.30
CA PRO A 114 -13.50 11.56 -18.48
C PRO A 114 -14.43 12.49 -19.30
N PHE A 115 -14.16 12.68 -20.58
CA PHE A 115 -15.01 13.45 -21.49
C PHE A 115 -16.10 12.60 -22.16
N THR A 116 -16.18 11.31 -21.82
CA THR A 116 -17.27 10.44 -22.32
C THR A 116 -18.62 11.04 -21.93
N PRO A 117 -19.54 11.27 -22.91
CA PRO A 117 -20.88 11.74 -22.63
C PRO A 117 -21.65 10.86 -21.64
N ILE A 118 -22.49 11.46 -20.78
CA ILE A 118 -23.22 10.76 -19.72
C ILE A 118 -24.11 9.64 -20.29
N GLU A 119 -24.74 9.87 -21.41
CA GLU A 119 -25.61 8.89 -22.10
C GLU A 119 -24.86 7.65 -22.62
N LYS A 120 -23.52 7.70 -22.67
CA LYS A 120 -22.66 6.55 -23.00
C LYS A 120 -22.14 5.82 -21.76
N THR A 121 -22.58 6.22 -20.58
CA THR A 121 -22.22 5.53 -19.34
C THR A 121 -22.81 4.11 -19.35
N LEU A 122 -21.99 3.12 -18.97
CA LEU A 122 -22.47 1.75 -18.84
C LEU A 122 -23.57 1.66 -17.77
N GLU A 123 -24.56 0.82 -18.01
CA GLU A 123 -25.65 0.58 -17.05
C GLU A 123 -25.09 0.15 -15.69
N GLY A 124 -25.61 0.72 -14.61
CA GLY A 124 -25.17 0.45 -13.25
C GLY A 124 -23.80 1.02 -12.86
N LYS A 125 -23.22 1.89 -13.69
CA LYS A 125 -21.93 2.55 -13.44
C LYS A 125 -22.08 4.06 -13.24
N LEU A 126 -21.13 4.67 -12.57
CA LEU A 126 -20.99 6.11 -12.51
C LEU A 126 -20.33 6.66 -13.78
N PRO A 127 -20.66 7.90 -14.20
CA PRO A 127 -19.95 8.56 -15.30
C PRO A 127 -18.44 8.66 -15.04
N GLN A 128 -17.62 8.47 -16.08
CA GLN A 128 -16.16 8.46 -15.95
C GLN A 128 -15.64 9.80 -15.36
N LYS A 129 -16.20 10.94 -15.76
CA LYS A 129 -15.83 12.24 -15.20
C LYS A 129 -16.06 12.30 -13.68
N LYS A 130 -17.19 11.79 -13.21
CA LYS A 130 -17.50 11.74 -11.77
C LYS A 130 -16.48 10.90 -11.02
N ILE A 131 -16.21 9.69 -11.50
CA ILE A 131 -15.25 8.79 -10.86
C ILE A 131 -13.86 9.44 -10.77
N VAL A 132 -13.35 9.99 -11.87
CA VAL A 132 -12.01 10.60 -11.95
C VAL A 132 -11.89 11.77 -10.96
N THR A 133 -12.85 12.72 -10.99
CA THR A 133 -12.77 13.93 -10.17
C THR A 133 -12.94 13.64 -8.68
N GLU A 134 -13.88 12.78 -8.32
CA GLU A 134 -14.17 12.44 -6.92
C GLU A 134 -13.10 11.52 -6.32
N ALA A 135 -12.52 10.60 -7.10
CA ALA A 135 -11.40 9.79 -6.64
C ALA A 135 -10.15 10.65 -6.37
N ALA A 136 -9.87 11.62 -7.24
CA ALA A 136 -8.78 12.57 -7.00
C ALA A 136 -9.00 13.39 -5.73
N LEU A 137 -10.23 13.87 -5.50
CA LEU A 137 -10.62 14.59 -4.29
C LEU A 137 -10.43 13.73 -3.04
N GLY A 138 -10.93 12.49 -3.04
CA GLY A 138 -10.84 11.59 -1.90
C GLY A 138 -9.40 11.26 -1.53
N TYR A 139 -8.57 10.94 -2.51
CA TYR A 139 -7.16 10.65 -2.30
C TYR A 139 -6.41 11.86 -1.71
N SER A 140 -6.57 13.02 -2.33
CA SER A 140 -5.97 14.29 -1.90
C SER A 140 -6.44 14.69 -0.49
N SER A 141 -7.73 14.59 -0.23
CA SER A 141 -8.31 14.96 1.09
C SER A 141 -7.70 14.13 2.22
N TYR A 142 -7.57 12.82 2.04
CA TYR A 142 -6.96 11.97 3.06
C TYR A 142 -5.49 12.34 3.32
N GLY A 143 -4.70 12.48 2.25
CA GLY A 143 -3.29 12.87 2.37
C GLY A 143 -3.11 14.21 3.08
N ASN A 144 -3.93 15.20 2.73
CA ASN A 144 -3.89 16.53 3.37
C ASN A 144 -4.25 16.49 4.86
N GLN A 145 -5.23 15.67 5.25
CA GLN A 145 -5.63 15.54 6.66
C GLN A 145 -4.53 14.94 7.54
N VAL A 146 -3.74 14.01 7.01
CA VAL A 146 -2.64 13.38 7.74
C VAL A 146 -1.27 14.03 7.49
N GLY A 147 -1.21 15.04 6.62
CA GLY A 147 0.03 15.76 6.32
C GLY A 147 1.01 15.00 5.42
N VAL A 148 0.54 14.04 4.64
CA VAL A 148 1.36 13.28 3.69
C VAL A 148 1.17 13.82 2.28
N ALA A 149 2.22 14.38 1.70
CA ALA A 149 2.18 14.89 0.34
C ALA A 149 2.08 13.75 -0.69
N THR A 150 1.22 13.93 -1.70
CA THR A 150 1.20 13.07 -2.88
C THR A 150 2.18 13.61 -3.92
N GLY A 151 3.42 13.11 -3.89
CA GLY A 151 4.53 13.64 -4.71
C GLY A 151 4.54 13.17 -6.16
N LEU A 152 3.78 12.11 -6.48
CA LEU A 152 3.60 11.61 -7.84
C LEU A 152 2.13 11.26 -8.06
N VAL A 153 1.56 11.78 -9.15
CA VAL A 153 0.24 11.38 -9.64
C VAL A 153 0.36 11.07 -11.12
N ASP A 154 0.01 9.86 -11.50
CA ASP A 154 -0.03 9.42 -12.90
C ASP A 154 -1.38 8.74 -13.15
N GLU A 155 -2.13 9.26 -14.13
CA GLU A 155 -3.46 8.74 -14.48
C GLU A 155 -3.51 8.42 -15.98
N LEU A 156 -3.74 7.15 -16.30
CA LEU A 156 -3.84 6.63 -17.65
C LEU A 156 -5.31 6.55 -18.07
N TYR A 157 -5.60 7.02 -19.28
CA TYR A 157 -6.94 6.92 -19.86
C TYR A 157 -6.95 5.88 -20.98
N HIS A 158 -7.75 4.84 -20.81
CA HIS A 158 -7.90 3.78 -21.80
C HIS A 158 -9.27 3.13 -21.72
N PRO A 159 -9.90 2.77 -22.86
CA PRO A 159 -11.23 2.13 -22.88
C PRO A 159 -11.33 0.86 -22.04
N GLY A 160 -10.23 0.13 -21.85
CA GLY A 160 -10.17 -1.06 -21.00
C GLY A 160 -10.48 -0.81 -19.53
N TYR A 161 -10.41 0.44 -19.06
CA TYR A 161 -10.75 0.81 -17.69
C TYR A 161 -12.19 1.29 -17.48
N VAL A 162 -12.99 1.32 -18.53
CA VAL A 162 -14.40 1.78 -18.43
C VAL A 162 -15.22 0.85 -17.54
N ALA A 163 -15.06 -0.47 -17.73
CA ALA A 163 -15.78 -1.47 -16.93
C ALA A 163 -15.22 -1.65 -15.52
N LYS A 164 -13.92 -1.42 -15.35
CA LYS A 164 -13.23 -1.54 -14.06
C LYS A 164 -12.07 -0.54 -13.99
N ARG A 165 -12.23 0.47 -13.15
CA ARG A 165 -11.16 1.42 -12.82
C ARG A 165 -10.00 0.73 -12.12
N MET A 166 -8.79 1.21 -12.35
CA MET A 166 -7.63 0.93 -11.52
C MET A 166 -7.38 2.11 -10.57
N GLU A 167 -7.38 1.87 -9.28
CA GLU A 167 -6.96 2.83 -8.26
C GLU A 167 -5.82 2.19 -7.47
N THR A 168 -4.61 2.74 -7.60
CA THR A 168 -3.43 2.26 -6.88
C THR A 168 -2.81 3.40 -6.11
N GLY A 169 -2.72 3.23 -4.80
CA GLY A 169 -1.95 4.10 -3.92
C GLY A 169 -0.65 3.42 -3.51
N ALA A 170 0.41 4.21 -3.34
CA ALA A 170 1.65 3.73 -2.79
C ALA A 170 2.26 4.77 -1.86
N VAL A 171 3.06 4.32 -0.91
CA VAL A 171 3.77 5.21 0.02
C VAL A 171 5.19 4.75 0.26
N ILE A 172 6.05 5.72 0.58
CA ILE A 172 7.39 5.51 1.09
C ILE A 172 7.41 5.93 2.56
N ALA A 173 7.93 5.06 3.40
CA ALA A 173 8.08 5.30 4.84
C ALA A 173 9.46 4.84 5.32
N ALA A 174 9.88 5.31 6.48
CA ALA A 174 11.11 4.84 7.10
C ALA A 174 11.04 4.98 8.63
N CYS A 175 11.83 4.17 9.32
CA CYS A 175 12.06 4.31 10.76
C CYS A 175 13.49 3.88 11.13
N PRO A 176 14.06 4.44 12.21
CA PRO A 176 15.28 3.89 12.79
C PRO A 176 15.10 2.42 13.15
N LEU A 177 16.07 1.58 12.83
CA LEU A 177 15.98 0.14 13.08
C LEU A 177 15.81 -0.18 14.57
N GLU A 178 16.38 0.61 15.44
CA GLU A 178 16.27 0.50 16.91
C GLU A 178 14.84 0.68 17.43
N ASN A 179 13.97 1.38 16.68
CA ASN A 179 12.56 1.59 17.04
C ASN A 179 11.66 0.43 16.65
N VAL A 180 12.15 -0.50 15.84
CA VAL A 180 11.38 -1.68 15.41
C VAL A 180 11.36 -2.69 16.54
N LYS A 181 10.19 -2.83 17.18
CA LYS A 181 9.96 -3.80 18.26
C LYS A 181 8.98 -4.85 17.79
N ARG A 182 9.42 -6.09 17.76
CA ARG A 182 8.63 -7.25 17.34
C ARG A 182 8.50 -8.23 18.51
N ILE A 183 7.81 -7.75 19.54
CA ILE A 183 7.55 -8.53 20.75
C ILE A 183 6.18 -9.16 20.59
N GLU A 184 6.10 -10.47 20.66
CA GLU A 184 4.83 -11.20 20.65
C GLU A 184 4.17 -11.10 22.04
N PRO A 185 2.84 -10.88 22.09
CA PRO A 185 2.11 -10.86 23.35
C PRO A 185 2.16 -12.24 24.04
N THR A 186 2.23 -12.24 25.35
CA THR A 186 2.27 -13.45 26.18
C THR A 186 1.08 -13.50 27.13
N GLU A 187 0.83 -14.67 27.71
CA GLU A 187 -0.21 -14.83 28.73
C GLU A 187 0.06 -13.90 29.92
N GLY A 188 -0.93 -13.11 30.28
CA GLY A 188 -0.85 -12.10 31.36
C GLY A 188 -0.60 -10.68 30.89
N ASP A 189 -0.33 -10.47 29.62
CA ASP A 189 -0.22 -9.12 29.05
C ASP A 189 -1.58 -8.40 29.06
N VAL A 190 -1.54 -7.09 29.32
CA VAL A 190 -2.74 -6.26 29.41
C VAL A 190 -2.94 -5.47 28.13
N VAL A 191 -4.11 -5.58 27.53
CA VAL A 191 -4.51 -4.77 26.39
C VAL A 191 -5.20 -3.50 26.89
N ILE A 192 -4.63 -2.34 26.57
CA ILE A 192 -5.18 -1.03 26.94
C ILE A 192 -5.67 -0.34 25.68
N LEU A 193 -6.97 0.02 25.63
CA LEU A 193 -7.56 0.84 24.59
C LEU A 193 -7.79 2.26 25.12
N LEU A 194 -7.13 3.22 24.51
CA LEU A 194 -7.34 4.66 24.73
C LEU A 194 -7.97 5.27 23.49
N GLY A 195 -9.13 5.89 23.64
CA GLY A 195 -9.83 6.53 22.53
C GLY A 195 -11.28 6.86 22.87
N GLY A 196 -11.94 7.51 21.91
CA GLY A 196 -13.38 7.79 21.96
C GLY A 196 -14.20 6.63 21.36
N ARG A 197 -15.52 6.78 21.43
CA ARG A 197 -16.42 5.92 20.66
C ARG A 197 -16.31 6.27 19.19
N THR A 198 -15.97 5.28 18.37
CA THR A 198 -15.97 5.40 16.92
C THR A 198 -17.25 4.83 16.34
N GLY A 199 -17.65 5.34 15.16
CA GLY A 199 -18.78 4.79 14.41
C GLY A 199 -18.47 3.43 13.79
N ARG A 200 -19.46 2.86 13.13
CA ARG A 200 -19.25 1.76 12.18
C ARG A 200 -18.78 2.31 10.86
N ASP A 201 -17.84 1.64 10.23
CA ASP A 201 -17.46 1.88 8.84
C ASP A 201 -18.56 1.39 7.89
#